data_e43e7da276e0a4c8a2b0946168056301
#
_entry.id   e43e7da276e0a4c8a2b0946168056301
#
_cell.length_a   1.000
_cell.length_b   1.000
_cell.length_c   1.000
_cell.angle_alpha   90.00
_cell.angle_beta   90.00
_cell.angle_gamma   90.00
#
_symmetry.space_group_name_H-M   'P 1'
#
loop_
_entity.id
_entity.type
_entity.pdbx_description
1 polymer ?
#
loop_
_entity_poly.entity_id
_entity_poly.type
_entity_poly.pdbx_seq_one_letter_code
_entity_poly.pdbx_strand_id
1 'polypeptide(L)'
;MKGKKEKEEISDIIVQESFLSVILNKEKVMTLKCSPENYDYLGIGFLYTSGILKKKEDISSIVIDEEQKTIKIKAKNIYSPLEGSLRDSLVPRRSNIDEKLISKLLPVKCILKTKSSIIFSLMHAIQERAELFKLTGGVHNCVLADKQGCIILFSEDISRYNTIDKILGEAFLKDIPREDKIILTSCRITSDILIKIAVGRVPIIVSRAAPTDWAVELAKSIGITLVGFIRGERMNIYAHPERIEI
;
A
#
# COMPACT_ATOMS: atom_id res chain seq x y z
N MET A 1 -7.19 11.47 -45.21
CA MET A 1 -6.23 12.58 -45.07
C MET A 1 -5.38 12.32 -43.82
N LYS A 2 -4.05 12.06 -43.98
CA LYS A 2 -3.14 11.99 -42.83
C LYS A 2 -2.87 13.43 -42.38
N GLY A 3 -3.42 13.87 -41.28
CA GLY A 3 -3.10 15.16 -40.68
C GLY A 3 -1.60 15.21 -40.35
N LYS A 4 -0.89 16.25 -40.80
CA LYS A 4 0.44 16.59 -40.32
C LYS A 4 0.35 16.79 -38.80
N LYS A 5 1.03 15.92 -38.07
CA LYS A 5 1.25 16.13 -36.61
C LYS A 5 2.32 17.22 -36.52
N GLU A 6 1.92 18.43 -36.21
CA GLU A 6 2.84 19.50 -35.84
C GLU A 6 3.41 19.17 -34.46
N LYS A 7 4.69 19.41 -34.25
CA LYS A 7 5.32 19.33 -32.91
C LYS A 7 5.08 20.67 -32.25
N GLU A 8 4.54 20.64 -31.06
CA GLU A 8 4.36 21.79 -30.20
C GLU A 8 5.28 21.65 -28.99
N GLU A 9 5.96 22.72 -28.62
CA GLU A 9 6.76 22.79 -27.39
C GLU A 9 5.82 23.26 -26.27
N ILE A 10 5.69 22.43 -25.24
CA ILE A 10 4.83 22.70 -24.08
C ILE A 10 5.68 22.70 -22.81
N SER A 11 5.25 23.47 -21.81
CA SER A 11 5.75 23.37 -20.45
C SER A 11 4.90 22.37 -19.66
N ASP A 12 5.52 21.35 -19.09
CA ASP A 12 4.83 20.28 -18.35
C ASP A 12 5.30 20.21 -16.90
N ILE A 13 4.43 19.74 -15.99
CA ILE A 13 4.74 19.53 -14.59
C ILE A 13 5.17 18.08 -14.40
N ILE A 14 6.40 17.89 -13.92
CA ILE A 14 6.99 16.55 -13.71
C ILE A 14 7.06 16.27 -12.22
N VAL A 15 6.69 15.03 -11.81
CA VAL A 15 6.80 14.60 -10.43
C VAL A 15 8.25 14.55 -9.97
N GLN A 16 8.51 15.02 -8.75
CA GLN A 16 9.82 14.98 -8.15
C GLN A 16 10.13 13.58 -7.60
N GLU A 17 11.25 12.98 -8.02
CA GLU A 17 11.82 11.78 -7.41
C GLU A 17 12.76 12.17 -6.28
N SER A 18 12.57 11.56 -5.11
CA SER A 18 13.41 11.72 -3.93
C SER A 18 13.84 10.35 -3.39
N PHE A 19 14.70 10.39 -2.36
CA PHE A 19 15.18 9.18 -1.67
C PHE A 19 14.99 9.35 -0.17
N LEU A 20 14.62 8.28 0.51
CA LEU A 20 14.58 8.22 1.96
C LEU A 20 15.52 7.12 2.46
N SER A 21 16.55 7.48 3.22
CA SER A 21 17.39 6.52 3.93
C SER A 21 16.75 6.16 5.26
N VAL A 22 16.38 4.88 5.43
CA VAL A 22 15.80 4.36 6.67
C VAL A 22 16.93 3.79 7.55
N ILE A 23 17.13 4.38 8.73
CA ILE A 23 18.12 3.97 9.72
C ILE A 23 17.39 3.48 10.96
N LEU A 24 17.67 2.25 11.35
CA LEU A 24 17.11 1.60 12.55
C LEU A 24 18.25 1.25 13.51
N ASN A 25 18.19 1.74 14.74
CA ASN A 25 19.20 1.51 15.78
C ASN A 25 20.65 1.76 15.29
N LYS A 26 20.86 2.85 14.55
CA LYS A 26 22.13 3.31 13.94
C LYS A 26 22.56 2.53 12.67
N GLU A 27 21.87 1.47 12.29
CA GLU A 27 22.15 0.72 11.06
C GLU A 27 21.24 1.17 9.91
N LYS A 28 21.81 1.37 8.74
CA LYS A 28 21.05 1.67 7.54
C LYS A 28 20.38 0.39 7.04
N VAL A 29 19.04 0.36 7.07
CA VAL A 29 18.23 -0.79 6.64
C VAL A 29 17.96 -0.74 5.16
N MET A 30 17.56 0.43 4.63
CA MET A 30 17.12 0.58 3.24
C MET A 30 17.25 2.03 2.77
N THR A 31 17.33 2.21 1.45
CA THR A 31 17.07 3.48 0.78
C THR A 31 15.88 3.30 -0.15
N LEU A 32 14.82 4.08 0.07
CA LEU A 32 13.57 4.03 -0.68
C LEU A 32 13.53 5.21 -1.67
N LYS A 33 13.25 4.96 -2.93
CA LYS A 33 12.86 5.99 -3.90
C LYS A 33 11.41 6.37 -3.65
N CYS A 34 11.10 7.66 -3.50
CA CYS A 34 9.77 8.11 -3.09
C CYS A 34 9.47 9.54 -3.57
N SER A 35 8.23 9.96 -3.47
CA SER A 35 7.84 11.37 -3.46
C SER A 35 8.30 12.03 -2.15
N PRO A 36 8.71 13.33 -2.16
CA PRO A 36 9.34 14.00 -1.02
C PRO A 36 8.35 14.42 0.08
N GLU A 37 7.46 13.52 0.50
CA GLU A 37 6.41 13.79 1.49
C GLU A 37 6.20 12.60 2.41
N ASN A 38 5.83 12.88 3.68
CA ASN A 38 5.44 11.88 4.68
C ASN A 38 6.53 10.81 4.91
N TYR A 39 7.77 11.26 5.11
CA TYR A 39 8.92 10.38 5.34
C TYR A 39 8.78 9.52 6.61
N ASP A 40 8.11 10.05 7.64
CA ASP A 40 7.79 9.32 8.87
C ASP A 40 6.86 8.13 8.58
N TYR A 41 5.76 8.38 7.89
CA TYR A 41 4.80 7.34 7.54
C TYR A 41 5.43 6.30 6.59
N LEU A 42 6.25 6.74 5.64
CA LEU A 42 6.95 5.84 4.72
C LEU A 42 7.96 4.95 5.46
N GLY A 43 8.84 5.54 6.28
CA GLY A 43 9.89 4.79 6.97
C GLY A 43 9.34 3.81 7.99
N ILE A 44 8.36 4.23 8.80
CA ILE A 44 7.68 3.38 9.77
C ILE A 44 6.85 2.31 9.06
N GLY A 45 6.10 2.71 8.03
CA GLY A 45 5.28 1.77 7.27
C GLY A 45 6.10 0.69 6.59
N PHE A 46 7.25 1.04 6.00
CA PHE A 46 8.19 0.08 5.45
C PHE A 46 8.67 -0.94 6.50
N LEU A 47 9.10 -0.49 7.68
CA LEU A 47 9.56 -1.39 8.75
C LEU A 47 8.42 -2.25 9.30
N TYR A 48 7.21 -1.68 9.43
CA TYR A 48 6.02 -2.39 9.90
C TYR A 48 5.58 -3.48 8.89
N THR A 49 5.42 -3.12 7.62
CA THR A 49 4.96 -4.06 6.58
C THR A 49 6.00 -5.12 6.23
N SER A 50 7.29 -4.84 6.51
CA SER A 50 8.37 -5.82 6.42
C SER A 50 8.44 -6.76 7.64
N GLY A 51 7.61 -6.53 8.67
CA GLY A 51 7.57 -7.34 9.88
C GLY A 51 8.68 -7.05 10.89
N ILE A 52 9.52 -6.03 10.64
CA ILE A 52 10.62 -5.61 11.53
C ILE A 52 10.07 -4.92 12.79
N LEU A 53 9.06 -4.07 12.63
CA LEU A 53 8.29 -3.48 13.73
C LEU A 53 6.93 -4.17 13.82
N LYS A 54 6.47 -4.44 15.04
CA LYS A 54 5.14 -5.05 15.28
C LYS A 54 4.27 -4.23 16.21
N LYS A 55 4.88 -3.46 17.10
CA LYS A 55 4.19 -2.67 18.11
C LYS A 55 4.74 -1.25 18.13
N LYS A 56 3.88 -0.26 18.27
CA LYS A 56 4.26 1.15 18.36
C LYS A 56 5.07 1.43 19.63
N GLU A 57 4.76 0.74 20.71
CA GLU A 57 5.41 0.87 22.03
C GLU A 57 6.90 0.44 21.99
N ASP A 58 7.29 -0.32 20.99
CA ASP A 58 8.70 -0.68 20.75
C ASP A 58 9.52 0.53 20.24
N ILE A 59 8.88 1.55 19.65
CA ILE A 59 9.56 2.73 19.13
C ILE A 59 9.87 3.69 20.30
N SER A 60 11.17 3.98 20.47
CA SER A 60 11.63 4.92 21.49
C SER A 60 11.79 6.34 20.95
N SER A 61 12.16 6.50 19.68
CA SER A 61 12.26 7.81 19.02
C SER A 61 12.21 7.69 17.50
N ILE A 62 11.69 8.74 16.87
CA ILE A 62 11.72 8.96 15.42
C ILE A 62 12.31 10.36 15.22
N VAL A 63 13.34 10.47 14.38
CA VAL A 63 13.97 11.73 13.99
C VAL A 63 14.06 11.76 12.47
N ILE A 64 13.51 12.81 11.87
CA ILE A 64 13.57 13.05 10.43
C ILE A 64 14.57 14.17 10.18
N ASP A 65 15.44 13.95 9.21
CA ASP A 65 16.36 14.92 8.67
C ASP A 65 15.98 15.12 7.19
N GLU A 66 15.25 16.20 6.92
CA GLU A 66 14.73 16.47 5.57
C GLU A 66 15.84 16.87 4.60
N GLU A 67 16.89 17.53 5.06
CA GLU A 67 18.04 17.93 4.23
C GLU A 67 18.82 16.70 3.76
N GLN A 68 19.10 15.78 4.69
CA GLN A 68 19.78 14.53 4.41
C GLN A 68 18.84 13.42 3.89
N LYS A 69 17.54 13.70 3.83
CA LYS A 69 16.50 12.73 3.42
C LYS A 69 16.63 11.42 4.18
N THR A 70 16.68 11.52 5.49
CA THR A 70 16.96 10.40 6.39
C THR A 70 15.91 10.34 7.50
N ILE A 71 15.43 9.14 7.79
CA ILE A 71 14.65 8.85 9.00
C ILE A 71 15.47 7.95 9.91
N LYS A 72 15.69 8.39 11.16
CA LYS A 72 16.40 7.65 12.21
C LYS A 72 15.39 7.16 13.24
N ILE A 73 15.26 5.84 13.37
CA ILE A 73 14.31 5.20 14.28
C ILE A 73 15.12 4.44 15.33
N LYS A 74 14.76 4.63 16.61
CA LYS A 74 15.24 3.77 17.70
C LYS A 74 14.10 2.89 18.17
N ALA A 75 14.31 1.59 18.21
CA ALA A 75 13.34 0.61 18.69
C ALA A 75 13.98 -0.36 19.67
N LYS A 76 13.22 -0.73 20.70
CA LYS A 76 13.64 -1.68 21.76
C LYS A 76 13.62 -3.12 21.26
N ASN A 77 12.52 -3.51 20.61
CA ASN A 77 12.35 -4.85 20.06
C ASN A 77 12.31 -4.76 18.54
N ILE A 78 13.18 -5.56 17.90
CA ILE A 78 13.27 -5.70 16.46
C ILE A 78 13.03 -7.17 16.15
N TYR A 79 12.20 -7.42 15.15
CA TYR A 79 11.87 -8.77 14.72
C TYR A 79 12.59 -9.07 13.41
N SER A 80 12.86 -10.36 13.16
CA SER A 80 13.38 -10.75 11.85
C SER A 80 12.37 -10.39 10.78
N PRO A 81 12.82 -9.78 9.66
CA PRO A 81 11.95 -9.48 8.55
C PRO A 81 11.27 -10.74 8.03
N LEU A 82 10.09 -10.56 7.44
CA LEU A 82 9.47 -11.65 6.68
C LEU A 82 10.43 -12.02 5.54
N GLU A 83 10.71 -13.31 5.38
CA GLU A 83 11.60 -13.81 4.33
C GLU A 83 11.19 -13.25 2.97
N GLY A 84 12.11 -12.62 2.26
CA GLY A 84 11.88 -11.93 0.99
C GLY A 84 11.62 -10.43 1.10
N SER A 85 11.50 -9.82 2.29
CA SER A 85 11.11 -8.41 2.46
C SER A 85 12.24 -7.38 2.43
N LEU A 86 13.52 -7.76 2.55
CA LEU A 86 14.60 -6.77 2.79
C LEU A 86 15.77 -6.74 1.80
N ARG A 87 16.01 -7.74 0.99
CA ARG A 87 17.15 -7.72 0.04
C ARG A 87 16.83 -8.49 -1.25
N ASP A 88 17.21 -7.90 -2.37
CA ASP A 88 17.46 -8.47 -3.70
C ASP A 88 16.31 -9.24 -4.39
N SER A 89 15.18 -8.88 -4.23
CA SER A 89 13.93 -9.33 -4.80
C SER A 89 12.88 -9.52 -3.71
N LEU A 90 12.06 -8.56 -3.59
CA LEU A 90 10.75 -8.64 -2.94
C LEU A 90 9.81 -9.64 -3.66
N VAL A 91 10.38 -10.64 -4.32
CA VAL A 91 9.62 -11.66 -5.02
C VAL A 91 9.89 -12.97 -4.33
N PRO A 92 8.98 -13.46 -3.49
CA PRO A 92 8.96 -14.89 -3.20
C PRO A 92 8.93 -15.61 -4.55
N ARG A 93 9.93 -16.45 -4.84
CA ARG A 93 9.84 -17.34 -5.99
C ARG A 93 8.57 -18.17 -5.83
N ARG A 94 7.91 -18.53 -6.92
CA ARG A 94 6.63 -19.28 -6.93
C ARG A 94 6.65 -20.54 -6.06
N SER A 95 7.82 -21.13 -5.84
CA SER A 95 8.08 -22.23 -4.93
C SER A 95 8.11 -21.86 -3.44
N ASN A 96 8.06 -20.57 -3.09
CA ASN A 96 8.30 -20.06 -1.73
C ASN A 96 7.14 -19.21 -1.16
N ILE A 97 5.94 -19.24 -1.77
CA ILE A 97 4.72 -18.98 -0.99
C ILE A 97 4.53 -20.26 -0.15
N ASP A 98 5.45 -20.40 0.77
CA ASP A 98 5.60 -21.53 1.64
C ASP A 98 4.43 -21.49 2.63
N GLU A 99 3.88 -22.64 2.97
CA GLU A 99 2.96 -22.80 4.11
C GLU A 99 3.44 -22.03 5.34
N LYS A 100 4.75 -21.91 5.50
CA LYS A 100 5.44 -21.14 6.53
C LYS A 100 5.25 -19.61 6.42
N LEU A 101 5.17 -19.03 5.22
CA LEU A 101 4.82 -17.62 5.05
C LEU A 101 3.32 -17.42 5.32
N ILE A 102 2.47 -18.26 4.74
CA ILE A 102 1.02 -18.21 4.95
C ILE A 102 0.68 -18.39 6.43
N SER A 103 1.37 -19.29 7.15
CA SER A 103 1.16 -19.49 8.59
C SER A 103 1.60 -18.30 9.44
N LYS A 104 2.55 -17.50 8.97
CA LYS A 104 2.95 -16.24 9.60
C LYS A 104 1.97 -15.10 9.30
N LEU A 105 1.28 -15.15 8.17
CA LEU A 105 0.19 -14.24 7.82
C LEU A 105 -1.10 -14.82 8.39
N LEU A 106 -1.47 -14.40 9.59
CA LEU A 106 -2.70 -14.86 10.25
C LEU A 106 -3.91 -14.63 9.34
N PRO A 107 -4.80 -15.63 9.19
CA PRO A 107 -6.02 -15.44 8.40
C PRO A 107 -6.79 -14.21 8.90
N VAL A 108 -7.14 -13.33 7.98
CA VAL A 108 -7.94 -12.14 8.27
C VAL A 108 -9.39 -12.56 8.52
N LYS A 109 -9.70 -12.88 9.77
CA LYS A 109 -11.07 -13.16 10.21
C LYS A 109 -11.79 -11.83 10.43
N CYS A 110 -12.73 -11.50 9.55
CA CYS A 110 -13.49 -10.27 9.66
C CYS A 110 -14.92 -10.49 9.17
N ILE A 111 -15.89 -9.93 9.90
CA ILE A 111 -17.32 -9.91 9.54
C ILE A 111 -17.68 -8.65 8.73
N LEU A 112 -16.69 -7.82 8.36
CA LEU A 112 -16.91 -6.62 7.58
C LEU A 112 -17.63 -6.95 6.28
N LYS A 113 -18.70 -6.18 6.02
CA LYS A 113 -19.38 -6.16 4.72
C LYS A 113 -19.53 -4.72 4.24
N THR A 114 -19.44 -4.51 2.94
CA THR A 114 -19.63 -3.22 2.29
C THR A 114 -20.41 -3.39 0.99
N LYS A 115 -21.16 -2.35 0.60
CA LYS A 115 -21.92 -2.35 -0.64
C LYS A 115 -21.02 -2.08 -1.85
N SER A 116 -21.31 -2.71 -2.97
CA SER A 116 -20.64 -2.44 -4.25
C SER A 116 -20.69 -0.95 -4.65
N SER A 117 -21.82 -0.29 -4.41
CA SER A 117 -22.00 1.13 -4.65
C SER A 117 -21.02 2.02 -3.87
N ILE A 118 -20.67 1.64 -2.64
CA ILE A 118 -19.67 2.34 -1.81
C ILE A 118 -18.28 2.21 -2.44
N ILE A 119 -17.93 1.02 -2.95
CA ILE A 119 -16.65 0.80 -3.63
C ILE A 119 -16.53 1.69 -4.87
N PHE A 120 -17.60 1.79 -5.68
CA PHE A 120 -17.60 2.67 -6.86
C PHE A 120 -17.47 4.14 -6.49
N SER A 121 -18.21 4.60 -5.47
CA SER A 121 -18.11 5.97 -4.97
C SER A 121 -16.71 6.30 -4.43
N LEU A 122 -16.10 5.38 -3.68
CA LEU A 122 -14.73 5.53 -3.20
C LEU A 122 -13.72 5.60 -4.35
N MET A 123 -13.89 4.76 -5.40
CA MET A 123 -13.00 4.80 -6.56
C MET A 123 -13.08 6.13 -7.31
N HIS A 124 -14.25 6.74 -7.38
CA HIS A 124 -14.43 8.09 -7.93
C HIS A 124 -13.76 9.14 -7.04
N ALA A 125 -14.03 9.10 -5.72
CA ALA A 125 -13.48 10.04 -4.76
C ALA A 125 -11.94 10.04 -4.70
N ILE A 126 -11.29 8.87 -4.89
CA ILE A 126 -9.83 8.79 -5.01
C ILE A 126 -9.35 9.57 -6.23
N GLN A 127 -10.02 9.42 -7.38
CA GLN A 127 -9.63 10.11 -8.60
C GLN A 127 -9.77 11.63 -8.47
N GLU A 128 -10.78 12.09 -7.73
CA GLU A 128 -10.96 13.50 -7.46
C GLU A 128 -9.90 14.07 -6.51
N ARG A 129 -9.46 13.30 -5.52
CA ARG A 129 -8.43 13.69 -4.56
C ARG A 129 -7.00 13.62 -5.08
N ALA A 130 -6.75 12.84 -6.13
CA ALA A 130 -5.41 12.56 -6.66
C ALA A 130 -4.85 13.78 -7.43
N GLU A 131 -4.50 14.84 -6.71
CA GLU A 131 -4.03 16.11 -7.30
C GLU A 131 -2.68 15.96 -7.99
N LEU A 132 -1.72 15.30 -7.32
CA LEU A 132 -0.40 15.08 -7.88
C LEU A 132 -0.47 14.18 -9.13
N PHE A 133 -1.33 13.16 -9.10
CA PHE A 133 -1.57 12.32 -10.26
C PHE A 133 -2.20 13.10 -11.43
N LYS A 134 -3.18 13.97 -11.15
CA LYS A 134 -3.82 14.80 -12.18
C LYS A 134 -2.84 15.75 -12.86
N LEU A 135 -1.92 16.30 -12.07
CA LEU A 135 -0.92 17.25 -12.57
C LEU A 135 0.20 16.58 -13.35
N THR A 136 0.63 15.38 -12.93
CA THR A 136 1.88 14.79 -13.44
C THR A 136 1.71 13.43 -14.11
N GLY A 137 0.62 12.69 -13.83
CA GLY A 137 0.45 11.31 -14.25
C GLY A 137 1.49 10.33 -13.67
N GLY A 138 2.44 10.82 -12.85
CA GLY A 138 3.65 10.11 -12.46
C GLY A 138 3.59 9.39 -11.10
N VAL A 139 2.43 9.33 -10.43
CA VAL A 139 2.29 8.72 -9.11
C VAL A 139 1.17 7.68 -9.06
N HIS A 140 1.25 6.83 -8.06
CA HIS A 140 0.16 5.96 -7.60
C HIS A 140 -0.54 6.62 -6.41
N ASN A 141 -1.79 6.21 -6.15
CA ASN A 141 -2.54 6.63 -4.98
C ASN A 141 -3.14 5.45 -4.22
N CYS A 142 -3.36 5.68 -2.93
CA CYS A 142 -3.95 4.72 -2.01
C CYS A 142 -4.77 5.44 -0.95
N VAL A 143 -5.87 4.83 -0.51
CA VAL A 143 -6.69 5.28 0.63
C VAL A 143 -6.95 4.15 1.60
N LEU A 144 -7.15 4.52 2.86
CA LEU A 144 -7.81 3.72 3.87
C LEU A 144 -9.19 4.33 4.11
N ALA A 145 -10.24 3.53 3.98
CA ALA A 145 -11.62 3.96 4.18
C ALA A 145 -12.39 3.01 5.09
N ASP A 146 -13.47 3.50 5.68
CA ASP A 146 -14.41 2.66 6.42
C ASP A 146 -15.45 2.00 5.49
N LYS A 147 -16.29 1.14 6.06
CA LYS A 147 -17.33 0.43 5.34
C LYS A 147 -18.47 1.32 4.83
N GLN A 148 -18.58 2.55 5.32
CA GLN A 148 -19.54 3.55 4.88
C GLN A 148 -19.00 4.39 3.72
N GLY A 149 -17.72 4.25 3.36
CA GLY A 149 -17.08 5.01 2.29
C GLY A 149 -16.44 6.33 2.76
N CYS A 150 -16.25 6.52 4.05
CA CYS A 150 -15.51 7.67 4.56
C CYS A 150 -14.00 7.41 4.39
N ILE A 151 -13.31 8.27 3.63
CA ILE A 151 -11.86 8.22 3.48
C ILE A 151 -11.22 8.75 4.76
N ILE A 152 -10.45 7.88 5.43
CA ILE A 152 -9.73 8.16 6.69
C ILE A 152 -8.32 8.66 6.39
N LEU A 153 -7.60 7.96 5.49
CA LEU A 153 -6.24 8.30 5.08
C LEU A 153 -6.13 8.30 3.56
N PHE A 154 -5.24 9.15 3.03
CA PHE A 154 -4.93 9.25 1.61
C PHE A 154 -3.42 9.43 1.41
N SER A 155 -2.86 8.80 0.39
CA SER A 155 -1.45 8.92 0.05
C SER A 155 -1.23 8.86 -1.45
N GLU A 156 -0.30 9.67 -1.96
CA GLU A 156 0.29 9.57 -3.30
C GLU A 156 1.81 9.32 -3.19
N ASP A 157 2.37 8.54 -4.12
CA ASP A 157 3.81 8.32 -4.24
C ASP A 157 4.15 7.79 -5.64
N ILE A 158 5.38 8.05 -6.09
CA ILE A 158 5.93 7.50 -7.35
C ILE A 158 6.00 5.98 -7.33
N SER A 159 6.09 5.37 -6.14
CA SER A 159 6.13 3.93 -5.95
C SER A 159 4.81 3.40 -5.38
N ARG A 160 4.24 2.39 -6.07
CA ARG A 160 3.03 1.70 -5.57
C ARG A 160 3.20 1.05 -4.20
N TYR A 161 4.41 0.63 -3.86
CA TYR A 161 4.71 0.04 -2.55
C TYR A 161 4.66 1.10 -1.45
N ASN A 162 5.21 2.26 -1.74
CA ASN A 162 5.27 3.37 -0.79
C ASN A 162 3.89 3.92 -0.45
N THR A 163 2.94 3.94 -1.42
CA THR A 163 1.58 4.39 -1.11
C THR A 163 0.93 3.52 -0.04
N ILE A 164 1.15 2.19 -0.11
CA ILE A 164 0.66 1.25 0.90
C ILE A 164 1.42 1.44 2.22
N ASP A 165 2.75 1.56 2.15
CA ASP A 165 3.58 1.76 3.34
C ASP A 165 3.22 3.06 4.06
N LYS A 166 3.02 4.18 3.34
CA LYS A 166 2.58 5.45 3.93
C LYS A 166 1.23 5.29 4.66
N ILE A 167 0.23 4.67 4.02
CA ILE A 167 -1.10 4.44 4.63
C ILE A 167 -1.00 3.57 5.88
N LEU A 168 -0.29 2.43 5.79
CA LEU A 168 -0.18 1.51 6.92
C LEU A 168 0.73 2.06 8.03
N GLY A 169 1.75 2.83 7.67
CA GLY A 169 2.62 3.52 8.62
C GLY A 169 1.90 4.63 9.37
N GLU A 170 1.10 5.44 8.68
CA GLU A 170 0.27 6.46 9.30
C GLU A 170 -0.77 5.84 10.23
N ALA A 171 -1.48 4.79 9.77
CA ALA A 171 -2.44 4.06 10.59
C ALA A 171 -1.79 3.44 11.84
N PHE A 172 -0.56 2.91 11.71
CA PHE A 172 0.21 2.36 12.81
C PHE A 172 0.61 3.42 13.84
N LEU A 173 1.12 4.57 13.40
CA LEU A 173 1.53 5.66 14.28
C LEU A 173 0.35 6.34 14.99
N LYS A 174 -0.80 6.45 14.31
CA LYS A 174 -2.02 7.08 14.84
C LYS A 174 -2.97 6.11 15.54
N ASP A 175 -2.58 4.85 15.73
CA ASP A 175 -3.40 3.80 16.37
C ASP A 175 -4.77 3.63 15.69
N ILE A 176 -4.84 3.81 14.36
CA ILE A 176 -6.08 3.64 13.61
C ILE A 176 -6.35 2.15 13.42
N PRO A 177 -7.50 1.61 13.88
CA PRO A 177 -7.91 0.23 13.62
C PRO A 177 -8.00 -0.04 12.11
N ARG A 178 -7.51 -1.20 11.68
CA ARG A 178 -7.45 -1.58 10.24
C ARG A 178 -8.28 -2.80 9.91
N GLU A 179 -8.65 -3.58 10.91
CA GLU A 179 -9.36 -4.86 10.79
C GLU A 179 -10.81 -4.72 10.30
N ASP A 180 -11.32 -3.50 10.29
CA ASP A 180 -12.68 -3.15 9.83
C ASP A 180 -12.64 -2.10 8.71
N LYS A 181 -11.53 -2.01 7.98
CA LYS A 181 -11.31 -1.01 6.94
C LYS A 181 -11.12 -1.64 5.56
N ILE A 182 -11.15 -0.77 4.56
CA ILE A 182 -10.96 -1.08 3.14
C ILE A 182 -9.78 -0.27 2.64
N ILE A 183 -8.85 -0.91 1.95
CA ILE A 183 -7.83 -0.21 1.16
C ILE A 183 -8.26 -0.19 -0.30
N LEU A 184 -8.22 1.01 -0.91
CA LEU A 184 -8.36 1.17 -2.36
C LEU A 184 -7.08 1.78 -2.92
N THR A 185 -6.66 1.29 -4.10
CA THR A 185 -5.45 1.76 -4.76
C THR A 185 -5.59 1.83 -6.27
N SER A 186 -4.77 2.67 -6.92
CA SER A 186 -4.69 2.73 -8.38
C SER A 186 -3.80 1.65 -8.99
N CYS A 187 -2.93 1.02 -8.20
CA CYS A 187 -1.88 0.13 -8.69
C CYS A 187 -2.35 -1.32 -8.91
N ARG A 188 -1.59 -2.07 -9.72
CA ARG A 188 -1.78 -3.52 -9.81
C ARG A 188 -1.52 -4.17 -8.45
N ILE A 189 -2.37 -5.15 -8.08
CA ILE A 189 -2.19 -5.92 -6.86
C ILE A 189 -1.31 -7.14 -7.17
N THR A 190 -0.07 -7.12 -6.67
CA THR A 190 0.87 -8.23 -6.70
C THR A 190 0.87 -8.94 -5.36
N SER A 191 1.50 -10.13 -5.28
CA SER A 191 1.68 -10.86 -4.02
C SER A 191 2.36 -10.01 -2.94
N ASP A 192 3.36 -9.19 -3.31
CA ASP A 192 4.07 -8.31 -2.37
C ASP A 192 3.13 -7.25 -1.77
N ILE A 193 2.29 -6.62 -2.60
CA ILE A 193 1.25 -5.68 -2.13
C ILE A 193 0.30 -6.40 -1.17
N LEU A 194 -0.12 -7.61 -1.53
CA LEU A 194 -1.05 -8.37 -0.71
C LEU A 194 -0.45 -8.80 0.63
N ILE A 195 0.86 -9.14 0.67
CA ILE A 195 1.58 -9.41 1.92
C ILE A 195 1.56 -8.18 2.84
N LYS A 196 1.82 -6.98 2.31
CA LYS A 196 1.73 -5.73 3.10
C LYS A 196 0.33 -5.51 3.67
N ILE A 197 -0.71 -5.76 2.86
CA ILE A 197 -2.12 -5.66 3.29
C ILE A 197 -2.42 -6.69 4.39
N ALA A 198 -1.91 -7.91 4.26
CA ALA A 198 -2.08 -8.97 5.26
C ALA A 198 -1.38 -8.62 6.59
N VAL A 199 -0.14 -8.11 6.56
CA VAL A 199 0.57 -7.60 7.74
C VAL A 199 -0.21 -6.44 8.37
N GLY A 200 -0.77 -5.55 7.55
CA GLY A 200 -1.67 -4.48 7.96
C GLY A 200 -3.01 -4.95 8.51
N ARG A 201 -3.36 -6.25 8.35
CA ARG A 201 -4.62 -6.87 8.79
C ARG A 201 -5.87 -6.23 8.17
N VAL A 202 -5.73 -5.67 6.97
CA VAL A 202 -6.86 -5.08 6.25
C VAL A 202 -7.64 -6.17 5.50
N PRO A 203 -8.95 -6.34 5.74
CA PRO A 203 -9.73 -7.46 5.19
C PRO A 203 -10.13 -7.31 3.73
N ILE A 204 -10.17 -6.10 3.20
CA ILE A 204 -10.62 -5.83 1.83
C ILE A 204 -9.61 -4.93 1.12
N ILE A 205 -9.11 -5.40 -0.03
CA ILE A 205 -8.33 -4.57 -0.95
C ILE A 205 -9.02 -4.46 -2.29
N VAL A 206 -9.07 -3.24 -2.79
CA VAL A 206 -9.74 -2.86 -4.04
C VAL A 206 -8.75 -2.14 -4.95
N SER A 207 -8.77 -2.45 -6.26
CA SER A 207 -7.94 -1.74 -7.22
C SER A 207 -8.66 -1.44 -8.53
N ARG A 208 -8.28 -0.31 -9.12
CA ARG A 208 -8.63 0.00 -10.52
C ARG A 208 -7.94 -0.96 -11.50
N ALA A 209 -6.75 -1.46 -11.15
CA ALA A 209 -5.97 -2.38 -11.97
C ALA A 209 -6.29 -3.86 -11.65
N ALA A 210 -5.84 -4.76 -12.51
CA ALA A 210 -5.99 -6.20 -12.30
C ALA A 210 -4.95 -6.73 -11.31
N PRO A 211 -5.27 -7.79 -10.54
CA PRO A 211 -4.31 -8.52 -9.74
C PRO A 211 -3.48 -9.51 -10.58
N THR A 212 -2.39 -10.00 -10.00
CA THR A 212 -1.66 -11.16 -10.53
C THR A 212 -2.27 -12.48 -10.03
N ASP A 213 -1.97 -13.58 -10.72
CA ASP A 213 -2.41 -14.93 -10.34
C ASP A 213 -2.03 -15.27 -8.88
N TRP A 214 -0.79 -15.02 -8.50
CA TRP A 214 -0.28 -15.22 -7.14
C TRP A 214 -0.98 -14.39 -6.07
N ALA A 215 -1.31 -13.13 -6.39
CA ALA A 215 -2.09 -12.32 -5.48
C ALA A 215 -3.48 -12.92 -5.23
N VAL A 216 -4.10 -13.51 -6.27
CA VAL A 216 -5.41 -14.17 -6.14
C VAL A 216 -5.30 -15.44 -5.28
N GLU A 217 -4.30 -16.29 -5.54
CA GLU A 217 -4.08 -17.51 -4.75
C GLU A 217 -3.80 -17.18 -3.27
N LEU A 218 -2.94 -16.21 -3.02
CA LEU A 218 -2.62 -15.76 -1.66
C LEU A 218 -3.85 -15.17 -0.97
N ALA A 219 -4.64 -14.31 -1.65
CA ALA A 219 -5.85 -13.72 -1.08
C ALA A 219 -6.84 -14.79 -0.60
N LYS A 220 -7.04 -15.84 -1.41
CA LYS A 220 -7.88 -16.98 -1.06
C LYS A 220 -7.38 -17.71 0.19
N SER A 221 -6.06 -17.90 0.29
CA SER A 221 -5.43 -18.65 1.40
C SER A 221 -5.48 -17.90 2.73
N ILE A 222 -5.37 -16.56 2.71
CA ILE A 222 -5.27 -15.74 3.93
C ILE A 222 -6.55 -14.98 4.27
N GLY A 223 -7.65 -15.20 3.54
CA GLY A 223 -8.96 -14.65 3.86
C GLY A 223 -9.13 -13.15 3.54
N ILE A 224 -8.42 -12.61 2.54
CA ILE A 224 -8.57 -11.21 2.10
C ILE A 224 -9.51 -11.15 0.89
N THR A 225 -10.51 -10.27 0.95
CA THR A 225 -11.35 -9.95 -0.21
C THR A 225 -10.54 -9.13 -1.21
N LEU A 226 -10.41 -9.67 -2.41
CA LEU A 226 -9.64 -9.05 -3.49
C LEU A 226 -10.56 -8.64 -4.62
N VAL A 227 -10.70 -7.32 -4.79
CA VAL A 227 -11.46 -6.70 -5.88
C VAL A 227 -10.52 -5.98 -6.82
N GLY A 228 -10.72 -6.13 -8.11
CA GLY A 228 -9.89 -5.45 -9.10
C GLY A 228 -10.61 -5.17 -10.41
N PHE A 229 -9.89 -4.54 -11.34
CA PHE A 229 -10.37 -4.23 -12.68
C PHE A 229 -11.64 -3.39 -12.70
N ILE A 230 -11.70 -2.36 -11.83
CA ILE A 230 -12.87 -1.46 -11.74
C ILE A 230 -12.93 -0.55 -12.96
N ARG A 231 -14.10 -0.53 -13.61
CA ARG A 231 -14.41 0.33 -14.78
C ARG A 231 -15.85 0.79 -14.67
N GLY A 232 -16.08 2.08 -14.34
CA GLY A 232 -17.41 2.59 -14.03
C GLY A 232 -18.04 1.78 -12.90
N GLU A 233 -19.23 1.27 -13.10
CA GLU A 233 -19.98 0.42 -12.15
C GLU A 233 -19.75 -1.09 -12.36
N ARG A 234 -18.61 -1.47 -12.93
CA ARG A 234 -18.19 -2.86 -13.10
C ARG A 234 -16.92 -3.13 -12.32
N MET A 235 -16.86 -4.24 -11.60
CA MET A 235 -15.68 -4.76 -10.91
C MET A 235 -15.63 -6.28 -11.00
N ASN A 236 -14.44 -6.84 -10.82
CA ASN A 236 -14.24 -8.28 -10.68
C ASN A 236 -13.85 -8.58 -9.23
N ILE A 237 -14.51 -9.57 -8.61
CA ILE A 237 -14.18 -10.06 -7.28
C ILE A 237 -13.43 -11.38 -7.45
N TYR A 238 -12.17 -11.43 -7.08
CA TYR A 238 -11.27 -12.55 -7.31
C TYR A 238 -11.18 -13.52 -6.13
N ALA A 239 -11.44 -13.01 -4.90
CA ALA A 239 -11.39 -13.81 -3.68
C ALA A 239 -12.37 -13.25 -2.64
N HIS A 240 -12.94 -14.11 -1.83
CA HIS A 240 -13.82 -13.79 -0.68
C HIS A 240 -14.94 -12.80 -1.00
N PRO A 241 -15.87 -13.17 -1.95
CA PRO A 241 -16.95 -12.28 -2.39
C PRO A 241 -18.00 -12.01 -1.30
N GLU A 242 -18.07 -12.81 -0.25
CA GLU A 242 -19.05 -12.72 0.84
C GLU A 242 -19.02 -11.39 1.60
N ARG A 243 -17.95 -10.59 1.45
CA ARG A 243 -17.85 -9.26 2.07
C ARG A 243 -18.36 -8.13 1.18
N ILE A 244 -18.76 -8.42 -0.05
CA ILE A 244 -19.29 -7.43 -0.99
C ILE A 244 -20.78 -7.69 -1.19
N GLU A 245 -21.58 -6.72 -0.79
CA GLU A 245 -23.03 -6.71 -1.01
C GLU A 245 -23.36 -5.97 -2.32
N ILE A 246 -24.24 -6.54 -3.12
CA ILE A 246 -24.67 -5.97 -4.42
C ILE A 246 -25.86 -5.06 -4.22
#